data_8aa47457c0318d009a1294aca68869b7
#
_entry.id   8aa47457c0318d009a1294aca68869b7
#
_cell.length_a   1.000
_cell.length_b   1.000
_cell.length_c   1.000
_cell.angle_alpha   90.00
_cell.angle_beta   90.00
_cell.angle_gamma   90.00
#
_symmetry.space_group_name_H-M   'P 1'
#
loop_
_entity.id
_entity.type
_entity.pdbx_description
1 polymer ?
#
loop_
_entity_poly.entity_id
_entity_poly.type
_entity_poly.pdbx_seq_one_letter_code
_entity_poly.pdbx_strand_id
1 'polypeptide(L)'
;KLKGTGVRVTRVGDQIILNMPGNITFATNSADISASFYPVLNSVALVVNEFEKTYVDVIGHTDSTGSAEYNQQLSVRRAQSVSSYLQSQQVLPERLLTSGMGPNSPVASNDTPEGRALNRRVEIILTPLT
;
A
#
# COMPACT_ATOMS: atom_id res chain seq x y z
N LYS A 1 11.11 9.98 -9.32
CA LYS A 1 11.55 9.63 -7.95
C LYS A 1 11.31 8.16 -7.61
N LEU A 2 10.21 7.62 -8.12
CA LEU A 2 9.86 6.22 -7.80
C LEU A 2 10.23 5.25 -8.92
N LYS A 3 10.79 5.74 -10.00
CA LYS A 3 11.18 4.90 -11.14
C LYS A 3 12.23 3.90 -10.71
N GLY A 4 12.02 2.64 -11.09
CA GLY A 4 12.96 1.56 -10.78
C GLY A 4 12.85 1.00 -9.36
N THR A 5 11.88 1.47 -8.55
CA THR A 5 11.72 1.04 -7.16
C THR A 5 10.75 -0.14 -7.00
N GLY A 6 10.00 -0.47 -8.05
CA GLY A 6 8.90 -1.45 -7.98
C GLY A 6 7.56 -0.83 -7.63
N VAL A 7 7.53 0.40 -7.13
CA VAL A 7 6.28 1.11 -6.88
C VAL A 7 5.75 1.63 -8.20
N ARG A 8 4.48 1.36 -8.48
CA ARG A 8 3.82 1.83 -9.70
C ARG A 8 2.92 3.01 -9.38
N VAL A 9 3.02 4.06 -10.19
CA VAL A 9 2.21 5.25 -10.04
C VAL A 9 1.18 5.28 -11.17
N THR A 10 -0.10 5.36 -10.80
CA THR A 10 -1.20 5.38 -11.76
C THR A 10 -2.09 6.58 -11.45
N ARG A 11 -2.59 7.23 -12.47
CA ARG A 11 -3.57 8.31 -12.32
C ARG A 11 -4.94 7.82 -12.78
N VAL A 12 -5.96 8.02 -11.93
CA VAL A 12 -7.34 7.68 -12.27
C VAL A 12 -8.17 8.92 -11.94
N GLY A 13 -8.62 9.64 -12.98
CA GLY A 13 -9.26 10.93 -12.78
C GLY A 13 -8.30 11.89 -12.10
N ASP A 14 -8.70 12.46 -10.98
CA ASP A 14 -7.86 13.37 -10.20
C ASP A 14 -7.12 12.65 -9.06
N GLN A 15 -7.25 11.31 -8.97
CA GLN A 15 -6.56 10.53 -7.95
C GLN A 15 -5.21 10.03 -8.45
N ILE A 16 -4.26 9.92 -7.51
CA ILE A 16 -2.96 9.30 -7.77
C ILE A 16 -2.89 8.06 -6.91
N ILE A 17 -2.60 6.92 -7.54
CA ILE A 17 -2.50 5.63 -6.86
C ILE A 17 -1.05 5.18 -6.89
N LEU A 18 -0.48 4.97 -5.71
CA LEU A 18 0.86 4.41 -5.56
C LEU A 18 0.70 2.96 -5.15
N ASN A 19 1.07 2.04 -6.04
CA ASN A 19 0.93 0.61 -5.81
C ASN A 19 2.24 0.01 -5.35
N MET A 20 2.25 -0.58 -4.15
CA MET A 20 3.43 -1.19 -3.56
C MET A 20 3.24 -2.70 -3.50
N PRO A 21 3.99 -3.48 -4.30
CA PRO A 21 3.89 -4.94 -4.26
C PRO A 21 4.27 -5.49 -2.89
N GLY A 22 3.49 -6.47 -2.41
CA GLY A 22 3.71 -7.02 -1.07
C GLY A 22 5.04 -7.71 -0.89
N ASN A 23 5.51 -8.39 -1.94
CA ASN A 23 6.76 -9.18 -1.84
C ASN A 23 8.01 -8.33 -1.72
N ILE A 24 7.98 -7.06 -2.13
CA ILE A 24 9.12 -6.16 -1.95
C ILE A 24 8.96 -5.28 -0.71
N THR A 25 7.74 -5.03 -0.31
CA THR A 25 7.43 -4.16 0.82
C THR A 25 7.59 -4.87 2.16
N PHE A 26 7.21 -6.16 2.22
CA PHE A 26 7.16 -6.91 3.46
C PHE A 26 7.88 -8.26 3.34
N ALA A 27 8.30 -8.78 4.47
CA ALA A 27 8.73 -10.18 4.56
C ALA A 27 7.52 -11.09 4.39
N THR A 28 7.78 -12.35 4.00
CA THR A 28 6.72 -13.34 3.77
C THR A 28 5.86 -13.51 5.04
N ASN A 29 4.54 -13.48 4.87
CA ASN A 29 3.55 -13.65 5.95
C ASN A 29 3.74 -12.66 7.10
N SER A 30 4.34 -11.51 6.82
CA SER A 30 4.67 -10.52 7.85
C SER A 30 4.11 -9.16 7.49
N ALA A 31 3.84 -8.37 8.50
CA ALA A 31 3.51 -6.94 8.35
C ALA A 31 4.73 -6.06 8.63
N ASP A 32 5.90 -6.67 8.88
CA ASP A 32 7.13 -5.91 9.09
C ASP A 32 7.68 -5.46 7.75
N ILE A 33 7.97 -4.17 7.65
CA ILE A 33 8.51 -3.59 6.43
C ILE A 33 9.93 -4.11 6.21
N SER A 34 10.21 -4.59 5.01
CA SER A 34 11.55 -5.07 4.66
C SER A 34 12.56 -3.93 4.75
N ALA A 35 13.73 -4.21 5.32
CA ALA A 35 14.76 -3.18 5.52
C ALA A 35 15.13 -2.50 4.20
N SER A 36 15.20 -3.26 3.11
CA SER A 36 15.54 -2.72 1.79
C SER A 36 14.48 -1.80 1.22
N PHE A 37 13.27 -1.82 1.78
CA PHE A 37 12.18 -0.99 1.27
C PHE A 37 12.08 0.38 1.94
N TYR A 38 12.74 0.58 3.08
CA TYR A 38 12.68 1.88 3.77
C TYR A 38 13.14 3.06 2.90
N PRO A 39 14.23 2.95 2.13
CA PRO A 39 14.58 4.06 1.24
C PRO A 39 13.50 4.38 0.21
N VAL A 40 12.79 3.34 -0.26
CA VAL A 40 11.69 3.52 -1.21
C VAL A 40 10.52 4.21 -0.51
N LEU A 41 10.20 3.79 0.72
CA LEU A 41 9.13 4.42 1.50
C LEU A 41 9.45 5.88 1.81
N ASN A 42 10.72 6.21 2.03
CA ASN A 42 11.11 7.61 2.20
C ASN A 42 10.76 8.42 0.96
N SER A 43 11.00 7.87 -0.23
CA SER A 43 10.63 8.54 -1.49
C SER A 43 9.11 8.64 -1.65
N VAL A 44 8.38 7.60 -1.24
CA VAL A 44 6.91 7.63 -1.25
C VAL A 44 6.41 8.75 -0.33
N ALA A 45 6.98 8.87 0.87
CA ALA A 45 6.60 9.91 1.82
C ALA A 45 6.85 11.30 1.24
N LEU A 46 7.96 11.49 0.51
CA LEU A 46 8.23 12.76 -0.14
C LEU A 46 7.14 13.11 -1.14
N VAL A 47 6.71 12.14 -1.95
CA VAL A 47 5.63 12.33 -2.92
C VAL A 47 4.33 12.69 -2.20
N VAL A 48 3.98 11.96 -1.14
CA VAL A 48 2.76 12.21 -0.37
C VAL A 48 2.79 13.62 0.23
N ASN A 49 3.94 14.06 0.72
CA ASN A 49 4.08 15.40 1.30
C ASN A 49 4.08 16.50 0.25
N GLU A 50 4.48 16.21 -0.98
CA GLU A 50 4.37 17.17 -2.08
C GLU A 50 2.91 17.46 -2.42
N PHE A 51 2.04 16.45 -2.30
CA PHE A 51 0.61 16.60 -2.56
C PHE A 51 -0.14 16.82 -1.24
N GLU A 52 0.26 17.83 -0.51
CA GLU A 52 -0.18 18.05 0.88
C GLU A 52 -1.69 18.26 1.04
N LYS A 53 -2.37 18.72 0.00
CA LYS A 53 -3.83 18.96 0.05
C LYS A 53 -4.59 17.78 -0.51
N THR A 54 -4.29 16.60 0.00
CA THR A 54 -4.98 15.37 -0.39
C THR A 54 -5.34 14.57 0.86
N TYR A 55 -6.41 13.78 0.74
CA TYR A 55 -6.62 12.64 1.63
C TYR A 55 -5.71 11.50 1.18
N VAL A 56 -5.23 10.72 2.12
CA VAL A 56 -4.29 9.64 1.86
C VAL A 56 -4.92 8.35 2.38
N ASP A 57 -5.45 7.54 1.46
CA ASP A 57 -5.98 6.21 1.81
C ASP A 57 -4.86 5.19 1.68
N VAL A 58 -4.59 4.46 2.76
CA VAL A 58 -3.61 3.37 2.78
C VAL A 58 -4.39 2.08 2.92
N ILE A 59 -4.40 1.26 1.87
CA ILE A 59 -5.27 0.09 1.79
C ILE A 59 -4.46 -1.15 1.52
N GLY A 60 -4.54 -2.13 2.44
CA GLY A 60 -3.87 -3.42 2.26
C GLY A 60 -4.76 -4.43 1.57
N HIS A 61 -4.16 -5.26 0.73
CA HIS A 61 -4.85 -6.32 -0.02
C HIS A 61 -4.05 -7.61 0.04
N THR A 62 -4.75 -8.73 -0.04
CA THR A 62 -4.13 -10.06 -0.09
C THR A 62 -4.64 -10.82 -1.30
N ASP A 63 -4.03 -11.99 -1.58
CA ASP A 63 -4.64 -12.97 -2.47
C ASP A 63 -5.66 -13.78 -1.68
N SER A 64 -6.27 -14.79 -2.33
CA SER A 64 -7.32 -15.61 -1.71
C SER A 64 -6.79 -16.85 -1.00
N THR A 65 -5.46 -17.01 -0.87
CA THR A 65 -4.85 -18.18 -0.24
C THR A 65 -5.02 -18.13 1.28
N GLY A 66 -5.46 -19.24 1.86
CA GLY A 66 -5.62 -19.35 3.31
C GLY A 66 -6.97 -18.80 3.79
N SER A 67 -7.09 -18.54 5.10
CA SER A 67 -8.35 -18.11 5.65
C SER A 67 -8.61 -16.63 5.35
N ALA A 68 -9.87 -16.30 5.08
CA ALA A 68 -10.28 -14.92 4.82
C ALA A 68 -10.02 -14.05 6.05
N GLU A 69 -10.24 -14.59 7.24
CA GLU A 69 -10.03 -13.86 8.49
C GLU A 69 -8.56 -13.50 8.70
N TYR A 70 -7.65 -14.46 8.49
CA TYR A 70 -6.22 -14.21 8.59
C TYR A 70 -5.78 -13.13 7.59
N ASN A 71 -6.28 -13.26 6.35
CA ASN A 71 -5.91 -12.32 5.29
C ASN A 71 -6.44 -10.92 5.58
N GLN A 72 -7.66 -10.82 6.13
CA GLN A 72 -8.20 -9.53 6.52
C GLN A 72 -7.32 -8.87 7.57
N GLN A 73 -6.93 -9.62 8.60
CA GLN A 73 -6.06 -9.10 9.66
C GLN A 73 -4.69 -8.70 9.13
N LEU A 74 -4.11 -9.54 8.26
CA LEU A 74 -2.80 -9.25 7.67
C LEU A 74 -2.84 -7.98 6.83
N SER A 75 -3.89 -7.81 6.02
CA SER A 75 -4.03 -6.63 5.17
C SER A 75 -4.14 -5.36 6.01
N VAL A 76 -4.88 -5.41 7.13
CA VAL A 76 -4.99 -4.27 8.04
C VAL A 76 -3.62 -3.96 8.66
N ARG A 77 -2.92 -4.99 9.17
CA ARG A 77 -1.62 -4.79 9.82
C ARG A 77 -0.58 -4.22 8.86
N ARG A 78 -0.59 -4.68 7.60
CA ARG A 78 0.33 -4.17 6.58
C ARG A 78 0.04 -2.71 6.25
N ALA A 79 -1.24 -2.36 6.11
CA ALA A 79 -1.62 -0.96 5.88
C ALA A 79 -1.21 -0.09 7.06
N GLN A 80 -1.39 -0.58 8.29
CA GLN A 80 -1.01 0.15 9.50
C GLN A 80 0.49 0.37 9.57
N SER A 81 1.30 -0.63 9.20
CA SER A 81 2.76 -0.48 9.20
C SER A 81 3.20 0.63 8.24
N VAL A 82 2.63 0.67 7.06
CA VAL A 82 2.93 1.72 6.08
C VAL A 82 2.47 3.08 6.60
N SER A 83 1.25 3.15 7.11
CA SER A 83 0.67 4.39 7.63
C SER A 83 1.49 4.95 8.79
N SER A 84 1.91 4.09 9.72
CA SER A 84 2.74 4.51 10.85
C SER A 84 4.08 5.06 10.39
N TYR A 85 4.68 4.42 9.39
CA TYR A 85 5.95 4.92 8.86
C TYR A 85 5.78 6.28 8.17
N LEU A 86 4.70 6.45 7.41
CA LEU A 86 4.41 7.75 6.79
C LEU A 86 4.26 8.85 7.84
N GLN A 87 3.61 8.55 8.95
CA GLN A 87 3.48 9.51 10.05
C GLN A 87 4.85 9.88 10.61
N SER A 88 5.76 8.93 10.71
CA SER A 88 7.13 9.21 11.17
C SER A 88 7.89 10.11 10.19
N GLN A 89 7.43 10.18 8.94
CA GLN A 89 8.03 11.00 7.89
C GLN A 89 7.22 12.28 7.64
N GLN A 90 6.50 12.73 8.64
CA GLN A 90 5.80 14.02 8.66
C GLN A 90 4.49 14.06 7.86
N VAL A 91 3.92 12.91 7.52
CA VAL A 91 2.58 12.88 6.96
C VAL A 91 1.59 13.03 8.11
N LEU A 92 0.71 14.03 8.03
CA LEU A 92 -0.21 14.34 9.12
C LEU A 92 -1.23 13.22 9.31
N PRO A 93 -1.45 12.76 10.54
CA PRO A 93 -2.43 11.69 10.80
C PRO A 93 -3.84 12.02 10.33
N GLU A 94 -4.22 13.30 10.35
CA GLU A 94 -5.55 13.74 9.92
C GLU A 94 -5.81 13.48 8.45
N ARG A 95 -4.76 13.33 7.65
CA ARG A 95 -4.90 13.03 6.22
C ARG A 95 -5.05 11.55 5.95
N LEU A 96 -4.66 10.69 6.91
CA LEU A 96 -4.50 9.26 6.69
C LEU A 96 -5.77 8.49 7.04
N LEU A 97 -6.24 7.67 6.11
CA LEU A 97 -7.26 6.66 6.33
C LEU A 97 -6.63 5.31 6.05
N THR A 98 -6.65 4.42 7.03
CA THR A 98 -5.97 3.14 6.94
C THR A 98 -6.99 2.01 7.00
N SER A 99 -6.94 1.10 6.04
CA SER A 99 -7.88 -0.02 5.98
C SER A 99 -7.26 -1.24 5.34
N GLY A 100 -7.92 -2.38 5.55
CA GLY A 100 -7.56 -3.63 4.90
C GLY A 100 -8.77 -4.22 4.22
N MET A 101 -8.59 -4.65 2.99
CA MET A 101 -9.65 -5.28 2.19
C MET A 101 -9.52 -6.80 2.12
N GLY A 102 -8.46 -7.38 2.71
CA GLY A 102 -8.22 -8.80 2.60
C GLY A 102 -8.20 -9.23 1.14
N PRO A 103 -8.84 -10.36 0.79
CA PRO A 103 -8.86 -10.84 -0.58
C PRO A 103 -10.01 -10.30 -1.43
N ASN A 104 -10.74 -9.30 -0.95
CA ASN A 104 -12.04 -8.92 -1.52
C ASN A 104 -11.97 -7.97 -2.70
N SER A 105 -10.78 -7.45 -3.03
CA SER A 105 -10.63 -6.50 -4.15
C SER A 105 -9.47 -6.92 -5.05
N PRO A 106 -9.59 -8.08 -5.72
CA PRO A 106 -8.50 -8.56 -6.57
C PRO A 106 -8.34 -7.69 -7.82
N VAL A 107 -7.09 -7.53 -8.26
CA VAL A 107 -6.78 -6.86 -9.52
C VAL A 107 -6.37 -7.86 -10.60
N ALA A 108 -6.20 -9.13 -10.24
CA ALA A 108 -5.78 -10.19 -11.14
C ALA A 108 -6.37 -11.50 -10.67
N SER A 109 -6.19 -12.56 -11.47
CA SER A 109 -6.71 -13.88 -11.13
C SER A 109 -5.96 -14.48 -9.94
N ASN A 110 -6.69 -15.05 -8.99
CA ASN A 110 -6.12 -15.83 -7.90
C ASN A 110 -5.77 -17.26 -8.30
N ASP A 111 -6.09 -17.64 -9.55
CA ASP A 111 -5.84 -18.99 -10.05
C ASP A 111 -4.38 -19.21 -10.46
N THR A 112 -3.63 -18.14 -10.66
CA THR A 112 -2.22 -18.22 -11.08
C THR A 112 -1.31 -17.59 -10.02
N PRO A 113 -0.05 -18.09 -9.89
CA PRO A 113 0.90 -17.47 -8.97
C PRO A 113 1.17 -16.00 -9.31
N GLU A 114 1.23 -15.67 -10.60
CA GLU A 114 1.46 -14.30 -11.05
C GLU A 114 0.31 -13.38 -10.64
N GLY A 115 -0.93 -13.85 -10.82
CA GLY A 115 -2.11 -13.08 -10.42
C GLY A 115 -2.18 -12.90 -8.93
N ARG A 116 -1.89 -13.95 -8.15
CA ARG A 116 -1.86 -13.84 -6.69
C ARG A 116 -0.82 -12.83 -6.22
N ALA A 117 0.35 -12.82 -6.86
CA ALA A 117 1.39 -11.84 -6.51
C ALA A 117 0.91 -10.41 -6.74
N LEU A 118 0.17 -10.17 -7.82
CA LEU A 118 -0.38 -8.85 -8.10
C LEU A 118 -1.45 -8.44 -7.08
N ASN A 119 -2.18 -9.41 -6.54
CA ASN A 119 -3.22 -9.13 -5.55
C ASN A 119 -2.63 -8.78 -4.18
N ARG A 120 -1.44 -9.31 -3.84
CA ARG A 120 -0.76 -9.00 -2.57
C ARG A 120 -0.06 -7.65 -2.69
N ARG A 121 -0.70 -6.62 -2.18
CA ARG A 121 -0.18 -5.26 -2.33
C ARG A 121 -0.72 -4.33 -1.25
N VAL A 122 -0.08 -3.17 -1.11
CA VAL A 122 -0.64 -2.02 -0.39
C VAL A 122 -0.75 -0.88 -1.38
N GLU A 123 -1.91 -0.25 -1.44
CA GLU A 123 -2.14 0.91 -2.29
C GLU A 123 -2.22 2.15 -1.43
N ILE A 124 -1.57 3.22 -1.89
CA ILE A 124 -1.73 4.55 -1.31
C ILE A 124 -2.46 5.38 -2.35
N ILE A 125 -3.65 5.87 -2.00
CA ILE A 125 -4.48 6.64 -2.93
C ILE A 125 -4.55 8.08 -2.44
N LEU A 126 -4.08 9.00 -3.25
CA LEU A 126 -4.12 10.43 -2.95
C LEU A 126 -5.32 11.05 -3.66
N THR A 127 -6.25 11.59 -2.88
CA THR A 127 -7.46 12.22 -3.41
C THR A 127 -7.45 13.69 -3.03
N PRO A 128 -7.53 14.62 -4.02
CA PRO A 128 -7.50 16.04 -3.71
C PRO A 128 -8.66 16.46 -2.81
N LEU A 129 -8.37 17.41 -1.92
CA LEU A 129 -9.41 18.10 -1.16
C LEU A 129 -10.09 19.10 -2.09
N THR A 130 -11.39 19.09 -2.11
CA THR A 130 -12.14 20.04 -2.97
C THR A 130 -12.72 21.19 -2.19
#